data_c1a207eae08597be62754ed0145299cf
#
_entry.id   c1a207eae08597be62754ed0145299cf
#
_cell.length_a   1.000
_cell.length_b   1.000
_cell.length_c   1.000
_cell.angle_alpha   90.00
_cell.angle_beta   90.00
_cell.angle_gamma   90.00
#
_symmetry.space_group_name_H-M   'P 1'
#
loop_
_entity.id
_entity.type
_entity.pdbx_description
1 polymer ?
#
loop_
_entity_poly.entity_id
_entity_poly.type
_entity_poly.pdbx_seq_one_letter_code
_entity_poly.pdbx_strand_id
1 'polypeptide(L)'
;FFKQKTAYEIASCLVGSEMCIRDSVILWSLFANSGFISQDLFPTPGQVWAAAIELYQDGVLVSDLKVSLTRAAIGFSIGASLGILIGLLTARIKLVSIALEPFLNLLRPIPAIALVPVAIVWFGIGEGSKYFVISYTVFLAVWLNTHAGASDVASTYIRAARSLGASKFREFFEVIIPASAPHIVVGLRLGAALAFLSLVAAELTGSSAGIGYRLEEARQYFQVDRMFVGLIQLGLLGAMLDAFFVYAGNRIVHWETV
;
A
#
# COMPACT_ATOMS: atom_id res chain seq x y z
N PHE A 1 -14.07 -8.23 -27.53
CA PHE A 1 -15.30 -8.93 -27.11
C PHE A 1 -15.41 -8.81 -25.58
N PHE A 2 -16.00 -7.73 -25.10
CA PHE A 2 -16.34 -7.56 -23.69
C PHE A 2 -17.51 -8.49 -23.37
N LYS A 3 -17.26 -9.57 -22.64
CA LYS A 3 -18.31 -10.32 -21.97
C LYS A 3 -18.79 -9.47 -20.79
N GLN A 4 -19.89 -8.73 -20.96
CA GLN A 4 -20.58 -8.14 -19.81
C GLN A 4 -20.91 -9.29 -18.86
N LYS A 5 -20.30 -9.28 -17.65
CA LYS A 5 -20.74 -10.19 -16.59
C LYS A 5 -22.21 -9.90 -16.33
N THR A 6 -23.04 -10.89 -16.55
CA THR A 6 -24.49 -10.77 -16.32
C THR A 6 -24.72 -10.47 -14.83
N ALA A 7 -25.80 -9.74 -14.52
CA ALA A 7 -26.18 -9.43 -13.13
C ALA A 7 -26.23 -10.70 -12.25
N TYR A 8 -26.48 -11.86 -12.85
CA TYR A 8 -26.47 -13.16 -12.19
C TYR A 8 -25.06 -13.62 -11.77
N GLU A 9 -24.03 -13.38 -12.59
CA GLU A 9 -22.63 -13.71 -12.24
C GLU A 9 -22.07 -12.77 -11.14
N ILE A 10 -22.51 -11.51 -11.14
CA ILE A 10 -22.19 -10.55 -10.06
C ILE A 10 -22.90 -10.97 -8.78
N ALA A 11 -24.16 -11.35 -8.84
CA ALA A 11 -24.94 -11.83 -7.69
C ALA A 11 -24.39 -13.15 -7.15
N SER A 12 -24.00 -14.10 -7.99
CA SER A 12 -23.40 -15.36 -7.56
C SER A 12 -22.01 -15.17 -6.95
N CYS A 13 -21.24 -14.19 -7.41
CA CYS A 13 -19.93 -13.84 -6.82
C CYS A 13 -20.12 -13.16 -5.45
N LEU A 14 -21.12 -12.28 -5.29
CA LEU A 14 -21.48 -11.65 -4.01
C LEU A 14 -22.04 -12.69 -3.02
N VAL A 15 -22.96 -13.54 -3.43
CA VAL A 15 -23.52 -14.63 -2.59
C VAL A 15 -22.43 -15.63 -2.19
N GLY A 16 -21.48 -15.94 -3.09
CA GLY A 16 -20.35 -16.80 -2.78
C GLY A 16 -19.39 -16.16 -1.75
N SER A 17 -19.16 -14.86 -1.82
CA SER A 17 -18.31 -14.16 -0.86
C SER A 17 -18.95 -14.00 0.51
N GLU A 18 -20.27 -13.73 0.57
CA GLU A 18 -21.00 -13.64 1.84
C GLU A 18 -21.07 -15.00 2.55
N MET A 19 -21.31 -16.09 1.83
CA MET A 19 -21.23 -17.43 2.39
C MET A 19 -19.85 -17.75 2.93
N CYS A 20 -18.78 -17.39 2.19
CA CYS A 20 -17.41 -17.64 2.60
C CYS A 20 -17.03 -16.86 3.87
N ILE A 21 -17.45 -15.60 3.99
CA ILE A 21 -17.21 -14.76 5.19
C ILE A 21 -17.96 -15.34 6.40
N ARG A 22 -19.25 -15.67 6.21
CA ARG A 22 -20.06 -16.26 7.28
C ARG A 22 -19.47 -17.58 7.78
N ASP A 23 -19.08 -18.46 6.86
CA ASP A 23 -18.50 -19.76 7.19
C ASP A 23 -17.15 -19.61 7.89
N SER A 24 -16.35 -18.63 7.50
CA SER A 24 -15.09 -18.30 8.17
C SER A 24 -15.31 -17.79 9.61
N VAL A 25 -16.30 -16.95 9.83
CA VAL A 25 -16.66 -16.46 11.19
C VAL A 25 -17.22 -17.59 12.05
N ILE A 26 -18.03 -18.49 11.49
CA ILE A 26 -18.54 -19.67 12.19
C ILE A 26 -17.38 -20.60 12.57
N LEU A 27 -16.46 -20.90 11.63
CA LEU A 27 -15.26 -21.70 11.89
C LEU A 27 -14.39 -21.08 12.98
N TRP A 28 -14.17 -19.76 12.93
CA TRP A 28 -13.46 -19.04 13.98
C TRP A 28 -14.16 -19.19 15.33
N SER A 29 -15.47 -18.98 15.38
CA SER A 29 -16.27 -19.13 16.61
C SER A 29 -16.21 -20.54 17.17
N LEU A 30 -16.36 -21.57 16.32
CA LEU A 30 -16.26 -22.97 16.73
C LEU A 30 -14.86 -23.30 17.26
N PHE A 31 -13.82 -22.82 16.59
CA PHE A 31 -12.45 -23.06 17.02
C PHE A 31 -12.13 -22.36 18.35
N ALA A 32 -12.54 -21.10 18.51
CA ALA A 32 -12.36 -20.35 19.75
C ALA A 32 -13.08 -20.97 20.96
N ASN A 33 -14.24 -21.61 20.72
CA ASN A 33 -15.02 -22.28 21.77
C ASN A 33 -14.66 -23.77 21.95
N SER A 34 -13.78 -24.34 21.15
CA SER A 34 -13.42 -25.75 21.20
C SER A 34 -12.63 -26.18 22.45
N GLY A 35 -12.09 -25.22 23.20
CA GLY A 35 -11.25 -25.48 24.39
C GLY A 35 -9.82 -25.94 24.09
N PHE A 36 -9.42 -26.04 22.80
CA PHE A 36 -8.04 -26.39 22.43
C PHE A 36 -7.04 -25.28 22.76
N ILE A 37 -7.47 -24.03 22.73
CA ILE A 37 -6.64 -22.85 23.05
C ILE A 37 -7.44 -22.02 24.06
N SER A 38 -6.75 -21.45 25.05
CA SER A 38 -7.41 -20.55 26.00
C SER A 38 -8.00 -19.32 25.27
N GLN A 39 -9.17 -18.88 25.69
CA GLN A 39 -9.81 -17.68 25.09
C GLN A 39 -8.98 -16.40 25.26
N ASP A 40 -8.08 -16.39 26.25
CA ASP A 40 -7.12 -15.29 26.45
C ASP A 40 -6.09 -15.19 25.31
N LEU A 41 -5.81 -16.30 24.60
CA LEU A 41 -4.87 -16.33 23.47
C LEU A 41 -5.56 -16.31 22.12
N PHE A 42 -6.82 -16.76 22.07
CA PHE A 42 -7.60 -16.77 20.83
C PHE A 42 -9.04 -16.34 21.10
N PRO A 43 -9.31 -15.02 21.08
CA PRO A 43 -10.60 -14.46 21.44
C PRO A 43 -11.70 -14.87 20.48
N THR A 44 -12.92 -14.94 20.98
CA THR A 44 -14.12 -15.16 20.16
C THR A 44 -14.45 -13.90 19.35
N PRO A 45 -15.15 -14.03 18.22
CA PRO A 45 -15.63 -12.88 17.45
C PRO A 45 -16.43 -11.88 18.28
N GLY A 46 -17.18 -12.38 19.27
CA GLY A 46 -17.96 -11.54 20.19
C GLY A 46 -17.09 -10.68 21.10
N GLN A 47 -16.00 -11.23 21.64
CA GLN A 47 -15.04 -10.47 22.45
C GLN A 47 -14.33 -9.40 21.63
N VAL A 48 -13.91 -9.73 20.40
CA VAL A 48 -13.29 -8.76 19.48
C VAL A 48 -14.25 -7.64 19.12
N TRP A 49 -15.54 -7.97 18.89
CA TRP A 49 -16.57 -6.97 18.63
C TRP A 49 -16.83 -6.05 19.82
N ALA A 50 -16.90 -6.61 21.04
CA ALA A 50 -17.05 -5.82 22.26
C ALA A 50 -15.85 -4.87 22.48
N ALA A 51 -14.62 -5.35 22.29
CA ALA A 51 -13.41 -4.53 22.35
C ALA A 51 -13.41 -3.41 21.28
N ALA A 52 -13.92 -3.69 20.08
CA ALA A 52 -14.02 -2.69 19.02
C ALA A 52 -15.02 -1.58 19.38
N ILE A 53 -16.16 -1.94 20.01
CA ILE A 53 -17.15 -0.95 20.48
C ILE A 53 -16.55 -0.09 21.61
N GLU A 54 -15.86 -0.67 22.56
CA GLU A 54 -15.19 0.06 23.64
C GLU A 54 -14.19 1.06 23.09
N LEU A 55 -13.25 0.64 22.22
CA LEU A 55 -12.28 1.52 21.57
C LEU A 55 -12.91 2.61 20.71
N TYR A 56 -14.08 2.34 20.12
CA TYR A 56 -14.83 3.33 19.36
C TYR A 56 -15.49 4.38 20.27
N GLN A 57 -16.09 3.94 21.39
CA GLN A 57 -16.72 4.84 22.37
C GLN A 57 -15.69 5.75 23.05
N ASP A 58 -14.49 5.24 23.32
CA ASP A 58 -13.36 5.99 23.85
C ASP A 58 -12.77 6.96 22.80
N GLY A 59 -13.21 6.90 21.54
CA GLY A 59 -12.69 7.71 20.45
C GLY A 59 -11.29 7.32 19.96
N VAL A 60 -10.68 6.35 20.58
CA VAL A 60 -9.30 5.89 20.31
C VAL A 60 -9.19 5.30 18.92
N LEU A 61 -10.15 4.43 18.55
CA LEU A 61 -10.15 3.75 17.24
C LEU A 61 -10.14 4.72 16.07
N VAL A 62 -10.94 5.79 16.15
CA VAL A 62 -11.02 6.81 15.09
C VAL A 62 -9.80 7.73 15.10
N SER A 63 -9.28 8.05 16.28
CA SER A 63 -8.07 8.87 16.41
C SER A 63 -6.85 8.18 15.82
N ASP A 64 -6.60 6.92 16.20
CA ASP A 64 -5.48 6.14 15.70
C ASP A 64 -5.58 5.90 14.18
N LEU A 65 -6.80 5.64 13.68
CA LEU A 65 -7.06 5.54 12.24
C LEU A 65 -6.66 6.81 11.48
N LYS A 66 -7.08 7.99 11.98
CA LYS A 66 -6.74 9.26 11.34
C LYS A 66 -5.24 9.51 11.33
N VAL A 67 -4.56 9.23 12.43
CA VAL A 67 -3.11 9.41 12.55
C VAL A 67 -2.38 8.51 11.57
N SER A 68 -2.69 7.21 11.57
CA SER A 68 -2.07 6.24 10.67
C SER A 68 -2.34 6.55 9.18
N LEU A 69 -3.58 6.92 8.85
CA LEU A 69 -3.95 7.29 7.47
C LEU A 69 -3.22 8.56 7.01
N THR A 70 -3.08 9.56 7.88
CA THR A 70 -2.34 10.78 7.56
C THR A 70 -0.86 10.49 7.30
N ARG A 71 -0.23 9.65 8.14
CA ARG A 71 1.15 9.21 7.95
C ARG A 71 1.34 8.46 6.64
N ALA A 72 0.45 7.50 6.37
CA ALA A 72 0.46 6.74 5.12
C ALA A 72 0.31 7.67 3.91
N ALA A 73 -0.65 8.60 3.92
CA ALA A 73 -0.91 9.51 2.82
C ALA A 73 0.28 10.44 2.54
N ILE A 74 0.89 11.02 3.58
CA ILE A 74 2.05 11.90 3.42
C ILE A 74 3.26 11.12 2.92
N GLY A 75 3.60 10.00 3.56
CA GLY A 75 4.72 9.16 3.15
C GLY A 75 4.54 8.59 1.75
N PHE A 76 3.33 8.14 1.42
CA PHE A 76 3.00 7.67 0.07
C PHE A 76 3.15 8.80 -0.96
N SER A 77 2.63 9.98 -0.72
CA SER A 77 2.70 11.10 -1.66
C SER A 77 4.15 11.51 -1.96
N ILE A 78 5.00 11.58 -0.93
CA ILE A 78 6.43 11.89 -1.10
C ILE A 78 7.11 10.76 -1.89
N GLY A 79 6.96 9.52 -1.46
CA GLY A 79 7.61 8.37 -2.09
C GLY A 79 7.14 8.16 -3.53
N ALA A 80 5.85 8.28 -3.81
CA ALA A 80 5.28 8.14 -5.14
C ALA A 80 5.76 9.24 -6.10
N SER A 81 5.74 10.50 -5.67
CA SER A 81 6.21 11.63 -6.49
C SER A 81 7.69 11.48 -6.86
N LEU A 82 8.53 11.16 -5.87
CA LEU A 82 9.96 10.91 -6.11
C LEU A 82 10.18 9.67 -6.98
N GLY A 83 9.42 8.60 -6.75
CA GLY A 83 9.51 7.36 -7.51
C GLY A 83 9.16 7.55 -8.98
N ILE A 84 8.09 8.28 -9.28
CA ILE A 84 7.72 8.62 -10.67
C ILE A 84 8.79 9.50 -11.30
N LEU A 85 9.22 10.56 -10.62
CA LEU A 85 10.21 11.50 -11.16
C LEU A 85 11.52 10.79 -11.48
N ILE A 86 12.10 10.10 -10.51
CA ILE A 86 13.40 9.41 -10.67
C ILE A 86 13.25 8.22 -11.64
N GLY A 87 12.11 7.52 -11.64
CA GLY A 87 11.82 6.43 -12.58
C GLY A 87 11.84 6.90 -14.03
N LEU A 88 11.16 8.00 -14.34
CA LEU A 88 11.17 8.60 -15.67
C LEU A 88 12.55 9.12 -16.06
N LEU A 89 13.28 9.75 -15.14
CA LEU A 89 14.63 10.27 -15.39
C LEU A 89 15.62 9.14 -15.67
N THR A 90 15.63 8.08 -14.86
CA THR A 90 16.52 6.92 -15.06
C THR A 90 16.18 6.17 -16.33
N ALA A 91 14.93 6.08 -16.74
CA ALA A 91 14.55 5.43 -17.99
C ALA A 91 14.98 6.20 -19.25
N ARG A 92 15.13 7.53 -19.18
CA ARG A 92 15.35 8.37 -20.36
C ARG A 92 16.70 9.06 -20.45
N ILE A 93 17.36 9.25 -19.33
CA ILE A 93 18.65 9.92 -19.28
C ILE A 93 19.73 8.91 -18.87
N LYS A 94 20.50 8.44 -19.86
CA LYS A 94 21.52 7.41 -19.67
C LYS A 94 22.53 7.74 -18.56
N LEU A 95 22.90 9.01 -18.41
CA LEU A 95 23.83 9.44 -17.35
C LEU A 95 23.21 9.24 -15.96
N VAL A 96 21.91 9.56 -15.80
CA VAL A 96 21.17 9.36 -14.54
C VAL A 96 21.00 7.87 -14.24
N SER A 97 20.70 7.07 -15.26
CA SER A 97 20.62 5.60 -15.15
C SER A 97 21.94 5.02 -14.64
N ILE A 98 23.05 5.31 -15.29
CA ILE A 98 24.37 4.78 -14.90
C ILE A 98 24.74 5.20 -13.46
N ALA A 99 24.38 6.42 -13.05
CA ALA A 99 24.73 6.93 -11.73
C ALA A 99 23.84 6.38 -10.61
N LEU A 100 22.51 6.28 -10.84
CA LEU A 100 21.55 5.98 -9.78
C LEU A 100 21.12 4.52 -9.71
N GLU A 101 20.98 3.81 -10.84
CA GLU A 101 20.46 2.44 -10.83
C GLU A 101 21.28 1.46 -9.99
N PRO A 102 22.63 1.44 -10.03
CA PRO A 102 23.40 0.53 -9.20
C PRO A 102 23.13 0.78 -7.70
N PHE A 103 23.04 2.06 -7.31
CA PHE A 103 22.77 2.45 -5.93
C PHE A 103 21.33 2.08 -5.51
N LEU A 104 20.35 2.38 -6.33
CA LEU A 104 18.95 2.06 -6.05
C LEU A 104 18.70 0.54 -5.98
N ASN A 105 19.37 -0.22 -6.84
CA ASN A 105 19.29 -1.68 -6.80
C ASN A 105 19.96 -2.26 -5.52
N LEU A 106 20.99 -1.61 -4.99
CA LEU A 106 21.61 -1.99 -3.71
C LEU A 106 20.66 -1.72 -2.52
N LEU A 107 19.83 -0.68 -2.60
CA LEU A 107 18.87 -0.33 -1.54
C LEU A 107 17.66 -1.28 -1.50
N ARG A 108 17.26 -1.85 -2.63
CA ARG A 108 16.04 -2.68 -2.74
C ARG A 108 15.93 -3.84 -1.74
N PRO A 109 16.98 -4.64 -1.48
CA PRO A 109 16.88 -5.76 -0.55
C PRO A 109 16.83 -5.34 0.93
N ILE A 110 17.00 -4.04 1.25
CA ILE A 110 16.97 -3.58 2.64
C ILE A 110 15.51 -3.51 3.12
N PRO A 111 15.11 -4.32 4.13
CA PRO A 111 13.76 -4.27 4.67
C PRO A 111 13.48 -2.92 5.35
N ALA A 112 12.29 -2.36 5.12
CA ALA A 112 11.90 -1.07 5.71
C ALA A 112 12.00 -1.06 7.25
N ILE A 113 11.66 -2.19 7.89
CA ILE A 113 11.74 -2.32 9.35
C ILE A 113 13.18 -2.14 9.88
N ALA A 114 14.19 -2.55 9.12
CA ALA A 114 15.59 -2.37 9.51
C ALA A 114 16.04 -0.90 9.45
N LEU A 115 15.34 -0.07 8.68
CA LEU A 115 15.63 1.36 8.58
C LEU A 115 15.00 2.19 9.70
N VAL A 116 14.03 1.64 10.44
CA VAL A 116 13.35 2.40 11.51
C VAL A 116 14.32 2.94 12.55
N PRO A 117 15.25 2.16 13.14
CA PRO A 117 16.22 2.71 14.09
C PRO A 117 17.10 3.81 13.48
N VAL A 118 17.53 3.65 12.23
CA VAL A 118 18.34 4.66 11.52
C VAL A 118 17.55 5.94 11.29
N ALA A 119 16.27 5.80 10.88
CA ALA A 119 15.39 6.93 10.70
C ALA A 119 15.15 7.70 12.01
N ILE A 120 15.04 7.00 13.14
CA ILE A 120 14.91 7.64 14.47
C ILE A 120 16.19 8.40 14.84
N VAL A 121 17.37 7.87 14.53
CA VAL A 121 18.65 8.55 14.79
C VAL A 121 18.77 9.81 13.93
N TRP A 122 18.33 9.78 12.67
CA TRP A 122 18.45 10.93 11.76
C TRP A 122 17.39 12.01 11.97
N PHE A 123 16.14 11.60 12.20
CA PHE A 123 15.00 12.51 12.25
C PHE A 123 14.39 12.67 13.65
N GLY A 124 14.92 11.94 14.64
CA GLY A 124 14.37 11.92 15.99
C GLY A 124 13.13 11.02 16.13
N ILE A 125 12.67 10.88 17.39
CA ILE A 125 11.42 10.20 17.73
C ILE A 125 10.27 11.15 17.38
N GLY A 126 9.75 11.06 16.15
CA GLY A 126 8.70 11.96 15.68
C GLY A 126 8.06 11.48 14.40
N GLU A 127 7.29 12.36 13.75
CA GLU A 127 6.61 12.05 12.49
C GLU A 127 7.60 11.92 11.32
N GLY A 128 8.73 12.65 11.36
CA GLY A 128 9.74 12.65 10.29
C GLY A 128 10.34 11.26 10.01
N SER A 129 10.66 10.51 11.06
CA SER A 129 11.18 9.15 10.93
C SER A 129 10.18 8.21 10.26
N LYS A 130 8.89 8.34 10.59
CA LYS A 130 7.80 7.54 10.01
C LYS A 130 7.59 7.89 8.53
N TYR A 131 7.52 9.20 8.21
CA TYR A 131 7.41 9.63 6.81
C TYR A 131 8.57 9.14 5.96
N PHE A 132 9.80 9.17 6.50
CA PHE A 132 10.98 8.68 5.80
C PHE A 132 10.86 7.19 5.46
N VAL A 133 10.53 6.33 6.44
CA VAL A 133 10.45 4.88 6.24
C VAL A 133 9.35 4.51 5.24
N ILE A 134 8.18 5.16 5.33
CA ILE A 134 7.07 4.93 4.40
C ILE A 134 7.48 5.41 3.00
N SER A 135 8.01 6.64 2.88
CA SER A 135 8.42 7.21 1.60
C SER A 135 9.49 6.38 0.91
N TYR A 136 10.47 5.88 1.65
CA TYR A 136 11.52 5.01 1.12
C TYR A 136 10.95 3.75 0.45
N THR A 137 10.04 3.08 1.13
CA THR A 137 9.45 1.83 0.63
C THR A 137 8.59 2.06 -0.61
N VAL A 138 7.76 3.10 -0.57
CA VAL A 138 6.93 3.50 -1.71
C VAL A 138 7.79 3.95 -2.88
N PHE A 139 8.80 4.77 -2.62
CA PHE A 139 9.72 5.26 -3.64
C PHE A 139 10.35 4.14 -4.46
N LEU A 140 10.90 3.12 -3.81
CA LEU A 140 11.55 2.01 -4.51
C LEU A 140 10.57 1.20 -5.38
N ALA A 141 9.36 0.95 -4.86
CA ALA A 141 8.34 0.22 -5.61
C ALA A 141 7.86 1.00 -6.83
N VAL A 142 7.56 2.30 -6.66
CA VAL A 142 7.09 3.17 -7.75
C VAL A 142 8.19 3.46 -8.74
N TRP A 143 9.43 3.73 -8.27
CA TRP A 143 10.59 3.91 -9.14
C TRP A 143 10.79 2.74 -10.08
N LEU A 144 10.81 1.52 -9.54
CA LEU A 144 11.06 0.32 -10.34
C LEU A 144 10.04 0.13 -11.46
N ASN A 145 8.75 0.24 -11.11
CA ASN A 145 7.67 0.06 -12.08
C ASN A 145 7.65 1.20 -13.11
N THR A 146 7.86 2.44 -12.67
CA THR A 146 7.94 3.60 -13.57
C THR A 146 9.12 3.49 -14.52
N HIS A 147 10.30 3.12 -14.00
CA HIS A 147 11.50 2.91 -14.81
C HIS A 147 11.26 1.82 -15.87
N ALA A 148 10.75 0.66 -15.46
CA ALA A 148 10.43 -0.44 -16.37
C ALA A 148 9.45 0.01 -17.46
N GLY A 149 8.31 0.59 -17.10
CA GLY A 149 7.30 1.04 -18.06
C GLY A 149 7.81 2.12 -19.01
N ALA A 150 8.59 3.09 -18.54
CA ALA A 150 9.14 4.11 -19.40
C ALA A 150 10.28 3.61 -20.30
N SER A 151 11.03 2.59 -19.89
CA SER A 151 12.09 1.96 -20.69
C SER A 151 11.51 1.08 -21.80
N ASP A 152 10.37 0.44 -21.55
CA ASP A 152 9.75 -0.55 -22.45
C ASP A 152 8.85 0.08 -23.52
N VAL A 153 8.73 1.42 -23.56
CA VAL A 153 7.97 2.12 -24.59
C VAL A 153 8.50 1.80 -25.97
N ALA A 154 7.64 1.21 -26.82
CA ALA A 154 8.01 0.72 -28.13
C ALA A 154 8.63 1.84 -29.01
N SER A 155 9.81 1.55 -29.57
CA SER A 155 10.55 2.49 -30.40
C SER A 155 9.75 2.99 -31.63
N THR A 156 8.72 2.24 -32.01
CA THR A 156 7.81 2.60 -33.11
C THR A 156 7.02 3.87 -32.78
N TYR A 157 6.50 4.00 -31.56
CA TYR A 157 5.78 5.23 -31.14
C TYR A 157 6.70 6.44 -31.13
N ILE A 158 7.93 6.26 -30.65
CA ILE A 158 8.93 7.33 -30.63
C ILE A 158 9.31 7.75 -32.04
N ARG A 159 9.53 6.81 -32.97
CA ARG A 159 9.83 7.11 -34.38
C ARG A 159 8.67 7.81 -35.06
N ALA A 160 7.45 7.34 -34.86
CA ALA A 160 6.25 7.97 -35.42
C ALA A 160 6.10 9.42 -34.97
N ALA A 161 6.25 9.68 -33.65
CA ALA A 161 6.18 11.04 -33.14
C ALA A 161 7.25 11.97 -33.77
N ARG A 162 8.48 11.49 -33.91
CA ARG A 162 9.58 12.25 -34.56
C ARG A 162 9.32 12.50 -36.03
N SER A 163 8.75 11.54 -36.74
CA SER A 163 8.38 11.71 -38.17
C SER A 163 7.29 12.77 -38.33
N LEU A 164 6.44 12.97 -37.34
CA LEU A 164 5.43 14.03 -37.28
C LEU A 164 5.99 15.37 -36.75
N GLY A 165 7.30 15.48 -36.53
CA GLY A 165 7.95 16.71 -36.08
C GLY A 165 7.86 16.99 -34.56
N ALA A 166 7.57 15.99 -33.73
CA ALA A 166 7.51 16.18 -32.31
C ALA A 166 8.90 16.52 -31.74
N SER A 167 8.96 17.57 -30.92
CA SER A 167 10.16 17.91 -30.15
C SER A 167 10.38 16.88 -29.03
N LYS A 168 11.61 16.80 -28.47
CA LYS A 168 11.93 15.91 -27.36
C LYS A 168 11.00 16.11 -26.15
N PHE A 169 10.54 17.33 -25.90
CA PHE A 169 9.60 17.66 -24.85
C PHE A 169 8.21 17.07 -25.13
N ARG A 170 7.71 17.24 -26.37
CA ARG A 170 6.44 16.62 -26.80
C ARG A 170 6.52 15.11 -26.77
N GLU A 171 7.60 14.52 -27.29
CA GLU A 171 7.84 13.07 -27.21
C GLU A 171 7.72 12.56 -25.76
N PHE A 172 8.31 13.30 -24.81
CA PHE A 172 8.28 12.91 -23.40
C PHE A 172 6.87 12.98 -22.80
N PHE A 173 6.17 14.10 -22.94
CA PHE A 173 4.88 14.32 -22.30
C PHE A 173 3.69 13.69 -23.03
N GLU A 174 3.73 13.62 -24.37
CA GLU A 174 2.61 13.15 -25.18
C GLU A 174 2.72 11.66 -25.57
N VAL A 175 3.92 11.06 -25.49
CA VAL A 175 4.14 9.66 -25.86
C VAL A 175 4.61 8.82 -24.69
N ILE A 176 5.72 9.22 -24.04
CA ILE A 176 6.38 8.39 -23.04
C ILE A 176 5.53 8.27 -21.77
N ILE A 177 5.11 9.40 -21.20
CA ILE A 177 4.30 9.39 -19.96
C ILE A 177 2.99 8.63 -20.17
N PRO A 178 2.17 8.89 -21.20
CA PRO A 178 0.95 8.12 -21.42
C PRO A 178 1.19 6.63 -21.67
N ALA A 179 2.23 6.27 -22.44
CA ALA A 179 2.56 4.88 -22.71
C ALA A 179 3.09 4.14 -21.46
N SER A 180 3.74 4.83 -20.52
CA SER A 180 4.20 4.26 -19.24
C SER A 180 3.13 4.28 -18.13
N ALA A 181 2.00 4.99 -18.33
CA ALA A 181 0.97 5.16 -17.31
C ALA A 181 0.43 3.84 -16.72
N PRO A 182 0.21 2.76 -17.47
CA PRO A 182 -0.20 1.48 -16.90
C PRO A 182 0.79 0.97 -15.85
N HIS A 183 2.08 0.99 -16.15
CA HIS A 183 3.14 0.56 -15.23
C HIS A 183 3.26 1.48 -14.01
N ILE A 184 3.07 2.79 -14.20
CA ILE A 184 3.04 3.76 -13.09
C ILE A 184 1.88 3.42 -12.14
N VAL A 185 0.69 3.13 -12.66
CA VAL A 185 -0.48 2.75 -11.86
C VAL A 185 -0.23 1.45 -11.08
N VAL A 186 0.37 0.45 -11.72
CA VAL A 186 0.78 -0.79 -11.04
C VAL A 186 1.80 -0.50 -9.92
N GLY A 187 2.78 0.37 -10.20
CA GLY A 187 3.75 0.81 -9.20
C GLY A 187 3.12 1.55 -8.02
N LEU A 188 2.15 2.42 -8.27
CA LEU A 188 1.40 3.14 -7.23
C LEU A 188 0.57 2.17 -6.37
N ARG A 189 -0.12 1.21 -6.98
CA ARG A 189 -0.88 0.18 -6.27
C ARG A 189 0.01 -0.67 -5.37
N LEU A 190 1.14 -1.15 -5.89
CA LEU A 190 2.13 -1.88 -5.11
C LEU A 190 2.72 -1.02 -3.99
N GLY A 191 3.06 0.24 -4.30
CA GLY A 191 3.56 1.21 -3.33
C GLY A 191 2.58 1.47 -2.20
N ALA A 192 1.28 1.53 -2.48
CA ALA A 192 0.25 1.71 -1.45
C ALA A 192 0.17 0.52 -0.49
N ALA A 193 0.22 -0.71 -1.01
CA ALA A 193 0.26 -1.91 -0.16
C ALA A 193 1.51 -1.92 0.74
N LEU A 194 2.67 -1.58 0.18
CA LEU A 194 3.94 -1.51 0.92
C LEU A 194 3.98 -0.33 1.90
N ALA A 195 3.26 0.76 1.64
CA ALA A 195 3.13 1.88 2.57
C ALA A 195 2.51 1.44 3.89
N PHE A 196 1.48 0.58 3.86
CA PHE A 196 0.87 0.05 5.09
C PHE A 196 1.79 -0.87 5.86
N LEU A 197 2.51 -1.75 5.18
CA LEU A 197 3.48 -2.63 5.85
C LEU A 197 4.58 -1.82 6.55
N SER A 198 5.11 -0.80 5.89
CA SER A 198 6.14 0.06 6.46
C SER A 198 5.60 1.01 7.53
N LEU A 199 4.35 1.47 7.41
CA LEU A 199 3.65 2.25 8.43
C LEU A 199 3.56 1.49 9.75
N VAL A 200 3.05 0.25 9.71
CA VAL A 200 2.93 -0.59 10.91
C VAL A 200 4.30 -0.80 11.54
N ALA A 201 5.33 -1.13 10.74
CA ALA A 201 6.70 -1.29 11.24
C ALA A 201 7.23 -0.03 11.91
N ALA A 202 6.97 1.15 11.36
CA ALA A 202 7.39 2.43 11.91
C ALA A 202 6.60 2.82 13.19
N GLU A 203 5.32 2.46 13.27
CA GLU A 203 4.48 2.75 14.43
C GLU A 203 4.77 1.83 15.63
N LEU A 204 5.17 0.57 15.40
CA LEU A 204 5.54 -0.38 16.44
C LEU A 204 6.74 0.10 17.28
N THR A 205 7.66 0.91 16.71
CA THR A 205 8.97 1.17 17.31
C THR A 205 9.21 2.62 17.74
N GLY A 206 8.22 3.49 17.78
CA GLY A 206 8.52 4.87 18.16
C GLY A 206 7.34 5.81 17.99
N SER A 207 6.15 5.30 18.23
CA SER A 207 4.91 6.08 18.14
C SER A 207 4.26 6.19 19.51
N SER A 208 3.46 7.25 19.67
CA SER A 208 2.56 7.44 20.83
C SER A 208 1.09 7.36 20.43
N ALA A 209 0.79 7.13 19.16
CA ALA A 209 -0.55 6.98 18.61
C ALA A 209 -0.49 6.29 17.25
N GLY A 210 -1.59 5.69 16.82
CA GLY A 210 -1.72 4.99 15.55
C GLY A 210 -2.04 3.51 15.73
N ILE A 211 -2.46 2.85 14.64
CA ILE A 211 -2.92 1.46 14.69
C ILE A 211 -1.79 0.51 15.10
N GLY A 212 -0.57 0.71 14.56
CA GLY A 212 0.59 -0.09 14.93
C GLY A 212 1.03 0.12 16.38
N TYR A 213 0.98 1.36 16.87
CA TYR A 213 1.22 1.66 18.29
C TYR A 213 0.21 0.92 19.17
N ARG A 214 -1.08 0.97 18.81
CA ARG A 214 -2.13 0.31 19.59
C ARG A 214 -2.00 -1.21 19.59
N LEU A 215 -1.55 -1.79 18.49
CA LEU A 215 -1.20 -3.21 18.40
C LEU A 215 -0.07 -3.58 19.38
N GLU A 216 0.97 -2.76 19.46
CA GLU A 216 2.10 -2.99 20.35
C GLU A 216 1.72 -2.81 21.83
N GLU A 217 0.92 -1.80 22.12
CA GLU A 217 0.38 -1.58 23.47
C GLU A 217 -0.49 -2.77 23.91
N ALA A 218 -1.43 -3.21 23.07
CA ALA A 218 -2.26 -4.38 23.34
C ALA A 218 -1.43 -5.67 23.53
N ARG A 219 -0.33 -5.82 22.78
CA ARG A 219 0.62 -6.93 22.95
C ARG A 219 1.30 -6.88 24.31
N GLN A 220 1.75 -5.71 24.74
CA GLN A 220 2.44 -5.55 26.04
C GLN A 220 1.53 -5.85 27.24
N TYR A 221 0.24 -5.52 27.12
CA TYR A 221 -0.77 -5.78 28.16
C TYR A 221 -1.51 -7.11 27.98
N PHE A 222 -1.11 -7.96 27.02
CA PHE A 222 -1.76 -9.24 26.71
C PHE A 222 -3.26 -9.13 26.38
N GLN A 223 -3.68 -7.99 25.80
CA GLN A 223 -5.05 -7.73 25.35
C GLN A 223 -5.26 -8.22 23.92
N VAL A 224 -5.36 -9.54 23.77
CA VAL A 224 -5.38 -10.17 22.45
C VAL A 224 -6.64 -9.80 21.63
N ASP A 225 -7.77 -9.59 22.30
CA ASP A 225 -9.01 -9.08 21.71
C ASP A 225 -8.80 -7.72 20.99
N ARG A 226 -8.11 -6.77 21.62
CA ARG A 226 -7.74 -5.47 21.03
C ARG A 226 -6.70 -5.61 19.91
N MET A 227 -5.78 -6.58 20.01
CA MET A 227 -4.87 -6.88 18.91
C MET A 227 -5.63 -7.32 17.66
N PHE A 228 -6.65 -8.18 17.81
CA PHE A 228 -7.48 -8.59 16.68
C PHE A 228 -8.27 -7.43 16.08
N VAL A 229 -8.76 -6.49 16.89
CA VAL A 229 -9.38 -5.25 16.36
C VAL A 229 -8.41 -4.48 15.46
N GLY A 230 -7.17 -4.27 15.90
CA GLY A 230 -6.14 -3.59 15.11
C GLY A 230 -5.80 -4.32 13.81
N LEU A 231 -5.69 -5.66 13.84
CA LEU A 231 -5.44 -6.47 12.64
C LEU A 231 -6.60 -6.38 11.64
N ILE A 232 -7.85 -6.46 12.10
CA ILE A 232 -9.04 -6.31 11.25
C ILE A 232 -9.08 -4.90 10.65
N GLN A 233 -8.80 -3.87 11.44
CA GLN A 233 -8.75 -2.48 10.98
C GLN A 233 -7.70 -2.29 9.88
N LEU A 234 -6.49 -2.85 10.03
CA LEU A 234 -5.46 -2.82 8.99
C LEU A 234 -5.88 -3.57 7.73
N GLY A 235 -6.49 -4.74 7.88
CA GLY A 235 -6.99 -5.52 6.75
C GLY A 235 -8.06 -4.79 5.94
N LEU A 236 -9.02 -4.15 6.63
CA LEU A 236 -10.07 -3.36 5.99
C LEU A 236 -9.49 -2.15 5.26
N LEU A 237 -8.54 -1.44 5.88
CA LEU A 237 -7.88 -0.31 5.24
C LEU A 237 -7.08 -0.73 4.00
N GLY A 238 -6.35 -1.83 4.09
CA GLY A 238 -5.63 -2.37 2.94
C GLY A 238 -6.55 -2.72 1.78
N ALA A 239 -7.67 -3.40 2.07
CA ALA A 239 -8.67 -3.76 1.07
C ALA A 239 -9.35 -2.52 0.44
N MET A 240 -9.70 -1.52 1.25
CA MET A 240 -10.28 -0.27 0.75
C MET A 240 -9.34 0.49 -0.18
N LEU A 241 -8.05 0.53 0.15
CA LEU A 241 -7.05 1.17 -0.68
C LEU A 241 -6.78 0.41 -1.97
N ASP A 242 -6.68 -0.91 -1.90
CA ASP A 242 -6.54 -1.70 -3.12
C ASP A 242 -7.72 -1.47 -4.07
N ALA A 243 -8.95 -1.49 -3.55
CA ALA A 243 -10.15 -1.19 -4.32
C ALA A 243 -10.12 0.24 -4.91
N PHE A 244 -9.65 1.23 -4.14
CA PHE A 244 -9.49 2.59 -4.61
C PHE A 244 -8.49 2.69 -5.77
N PHE A 245 -7.31 2.06 -5.66
CA PHE A 245 -6.31 2.08 -6.72
C PHE A 245 -6.74 1.30 -7.96
N VAL A 246 -7.47 0.21 -7.82
CA VAL A 246 -8.08 -0.51 -8.95
C VAL A 246 -9.10 0.40 -9.67
N TYR A 247 -9.98 1.05 -8.92
CA TYR A 247 -10.97 1.96 -9.51
C TYR A 247 -10.31 3.17 -10.19
N ALA A 248 -9.35 3.82 -9.53
CA ALA A 248 -8.61 4.95 -10.08
C ALA A 248 -7.78 4.55 -11.30
N GLY A 249 -7.11 3.40 -11.25
CA GLY A 249 -6.33 2.85 -12.36
C GLY A 249 -7.18 2.63 -13.61
N ASN A 250 -8.33 1.99 -13.47
CA ASN A 250 -9.26 1.75 -14.58
C ASN A 250 -9.83 3.05 -15.19
N ARG A 251 -9.89 4.12 -14.40
CA ARG A 251 -10.32 5.44 -14.90
C ARG A 251 -9.21 6.19 -15.63
N ILE A 252 -7.98 6.07 -15.16
CA ILE A 252 -6.81 6.77 -15.72
C ILE A 252 -6.34 6.05 -16.98
N VAL A 253 -6.27 4.73 -16.95
CA VAL A 253 -5.74 3.88 -18.05
C VAL A 253 -6.90 3.12 -18.69
N HIS A 254 -7.81 3.86 -19.36
CA HIS A 254 -8.98 3.27 -20.00
C HIS A 254 -8.70 2.68 -21.40
N TRP A 255 -7.50 2.92 -21.94
CA TRP A 255 -7.09 2.45 -23.28
C TRP A 255 -6.34 1.12 -23.26
N GLU A 256 -6.00 0.60 -22.11
CA GLU A 256 -5.34 -0.70 -21.96
C GLU A 256 -6.11 -1.51 -20.89
N THR A 257 -6.52 -2.72 -21.25
CA THR A 257 -7.12 -3.65 -20.27
C THR A 257 -6.00 -4.21 -19.41
N VAL A 258 -5.88 -3.69 -18.19
CA VAL A 258 -4.97 -4.20 -17.17
C VAL A 258 -5.56 -5.43 -16.49
#